data_5a58fb1a3e136045de41f2ba733d3403
#
_entry.id   5a58fb1a3e136045de41f2ba733d3403
#
_cell.length_a   1.000
_cell.length_b   1.000
_cell.length_c   1.000
_cell.angle_alpha   90.00
_cell.angle_beta   90.00
_cell.angle_gamma   90.00
#
_symmetry.space_group_name_H-M   'P 1'
#
loop_
_entity.id
_entity.type
_entity.pdbx_description
1 polymer ?
#
loop_
_entity_poly.entity_id
_entity_poly.type
_entity_poly.pdbx_seq_one_letter_code
_entity_poly.pdbx_strand_id
1 'polypeptide(L)'
;MEHPFSLAGKNIIITGASSGIGRQTAVACSQMGARVVLIARNTERLNETLALMESPEKHLVYSFDLADLAGIEAAIKEAVEKMGKLHGLVNAAGISTTLPLKLISNDKLDEFFKTNVYSAIQMSKLFTKQANVSNEGGSVIFLSSVMGIVGETGKTLYSLTKGALVSAARSLALEFASKKIRFNAVSPGVVLTPMSQKAVYSQDEESLIKITALHPLGLGMPEDIANACVYLLSDASRWVTGSNLVIDGGYTAR
;
A
#
# COMPACT_ATOMS: atom_id res chain seq x y z
N MET A 1 -3.80 29.63 4.64
CA MET A 1 -3.50 28.54 3.68
C MET A 1 -3.42 27.25 4.47
N GLU A 2 -4.10 26.19 4.03
CA GLU A 2 -3.96 24.88 4.65
C GLU A 2 -2.53 24.35 4.46
N HIS A 3 -2.07 23.58 5.44
CA HIS A 3 -0.74 22.98 5.38
C HIS A 3 -0.68 21.99 4.19
N PRO A 4 0.34 22.05 3.29
CA PRO A 4 0.35 21.28 2.03
C PRO A 4 0.32 19.75 2.22
N PHE A 5 0.67 19.25 3.40
CA PHE A 5 0.56 17.84 3.78
C PHE A 5 -0.78 17.49 4.45
N SER A 6 -1.68 18.46 4.65
CA SER A 6 -3.00 18.21 5.23
C SER A 6 -3.80 17.24 4.36
N LEU A 7 -4.51 16.33 5.02
CA LEU A 7 -5.50 15.43 4.41
C LEU A 7 -6.91 15.75 4.90
N ALA A 8 -7.11 16.92 5.51
CA ALA A 8 -8.43 17.35 5.96
C ALA A 8 -9.43 17.35 4.80
N GLY A 9 -10.62 16.80 5.06
CA GLY A 9 -11.68 16.65 4.05
C GLY A 9 -11.46 15.54 3.02
N LYS A 10 -10.34 14.82 3.06
CA LYS A 10 -10.05 13.72 2.12
C LYS A 10 -10.58 12.39 2.64
N ASN A 11 -11.27 11.62 1.78
CA ASN A 11 -11.71 10.25 2.04
C ASN A 11 -10.73 9.28 1.38
N ILE A 12 -10.09 8.41 2.16
CA ILE A 12 -8.98 7.57 1.71
C ILE A 12 -9.29 6.11 2.03
N ILE A 13 -9.11 5.21 1.04
CA ILE A 13 -9.17 3.77 1.26
C ILE A 13 -7.76 3.23 1.47
N ILE A 14 -7.58 2.38 2.48
CA ILE A 14 -6.32 1.70 2.76
C ILE A 14 -6.58 0.20 2.90
N THR A 15 -5.98 -0.58 1.99
CA THR A 15 -6.01 -2.04 2.07
C THR A 15 -4.84 -2.57 2.90
N GLY A 16 -4.99 -3.75 3.50
CA GLY A 16 -3.96 -4.28 4.40
C GLY A 16 -3.83 -3.50 5.72
N ALA A 17 -4.88 -2.76 6.10
CA ALA A 17 -4.87 -1.84 7.23
C ALA A 17 -4.82 -2.50 8.62
N SER A 18 -4.85 -3.84 8.70
CA SER A 18 -4.86 -4.58 9.98
C SER A 18 -3.48 -4.72 10.64
N SER A 19 -2.38 -4.36 9.97
CA SER A 19 -1.03 -4.49 10.53
C SER A 19 0.03 -3.74 9.70
N GLY A 20 1.23 -3.59 10.28
CA GLY A 20 2.42 -3.11 9.60
C GLY A 20 2.24 -1.77 8.91
N ILE A 21 2.70 -1.65 7.66
CA ILE A 21 2.67 -0.40 6.88
C ILE A 21 1.23 0.10 6.68
N GLY A 22 0.28 -0.78 6.35
CA GLY A 22 -1.11 -0.39 6.12
C GLY A 22 -1.78 0.18 7.38
N ARG A 23 -1.56 -0.45 8.55
CA ARG A 23 -2.02 0.07 9.86
C ARG A 23 -1.43 1.45 10.12
N GLN A 24 -0.12 1.59 10.01
CA GLN A 24 0.56 2.86 10.32
C GLN A 24 0.18 3.97 9.35
N THR A 25 -0.03 3.64 8.06
CA THR A 25 -0.55 4.60 7.07
C THR A 25 -1.95 5.09 7.45
N ALA A 26 -2.82 4.20 7.96
CA ALA A 26 -4.16 4.59 8.40
C ALA A 26 -4.12 5.56 9.59
N VAL A 27 -3.28 5.25 10.58
CA VAL A 27 -3.06 6.12 11.75
C VAL A 27 -2.52 7.48 11.30
N ALA A 28 -1.46 7.51 10.49
CA ALA A 28 -0.86 8.75 10.01
C ALA A 28 -1.86 9.60 9.18
N CYS A 29 -2.65 8.96 8.31
CA CYS A 29 -3.68 9.67 7.54
C CYS A 29 -4.75 10.29 8.44
N SER A 30 -5.19 9.60 9.50
CA SER A 30 -6.16 10.16 10.45
C SER A 30 -5.61 11.36 11.21
N GLN A 31 -4.35 11.30 11.64
CA GLN A 31 -3.65 12.42 12.30
C GLN A 31 -3.52 13.66 11.39
N MET A 32 -3.47 13.44 10.07
CA MET A 32 -3.45 14.52 9.08
C MET A 32 -4.87 14.97 8.66
N GLY A 33 -5.93 14.49 9.34
CA GLY A 33 -7.31 14.93 9.18
C GLY A 33 -8.12 14.16 8.14
N ALA A 34 -7.61 13.06 7.58
CA ALA A 34 -8.37 12.25 6.63
C ALA A 34 -9.48 11.44 7.31
N ARG A 35 -10.54 11.16 6.55
CA ARG A 35 -11.47 10.06 6.85
C ARG A 35 -10.99 8.80 6.13
N VAL A 36 -10.86 7.69 6.84
CA VAL A 36 -10.22 6.48 6.30
C VAL A 36 -11.18 5.30 6.28
N VAL A 37 -11.12 4.55 5.19
CA VAL A 37 -11.75 3.24 5.04
C VAL A 37 -10.66 2.18 5.22
N LEU A 38 -10.76 1.39 6.27
CA LEU A 38 -9.86 0.32 6.63
C LEU A 38 -10.33 -1.00 6.03
N ILE A 39 -9.50 -1.64 5.19
CA ILE A 39 -9.84 -2.92 4.56
C ILE A 39 -8.79 -3.98 4.87
N ALA A 40 -9.20 -5.11 5.44
CA ALA A 40 -8.41 -6.33 5.61
C ALA A 40 -9.32 -7.52 5.98
N ARG A 41 -8.74 -8.72 6.18
CA ARG A 41 -9.50 -9.94 6.50
C ARG A 41 -9.87 -10.10 7.96
N ASN A 42 -9.10 -9.52 8.87
CA ASN A 42 -9.26 -9.72 10.31
C ASN A 42 -9.92 -8.51 10.97
N THR A 43 -11.18 -8.67 11.37
CA THR A 43 -11.99 -7.61 11.99
C THR A 43 -11.42 -7.10 13.30
N GLU A 44 -10.90 -7.98 14.16
CA GLU A 44 -10.35 -7.62 15.46
C GLU A 44 -9.15 -6.69 15.29
N ARG A 45 -8.20 -7.08 14.42
CA ARG A 45 -7.02 -6.26 14.11
C ARG A 45 -7.36 -4.95 13.40
N LEU A 46 -8.44 -4.90 12.61
CA LEU A 46 -8.92 -3.64 12.04
C LEU A 46 -9.46 -2.72 13.14
N ASN A 47 -10.18 -3.27 14.12
CA ASN A 47 -10.68 -2.51 15.26
C ASN A 47 -9.53 -2.04 16.17
N GLU A 48 -8.47 -2.85 16.35
CA GLU A 48 -7.23 -2.38 17.01
C GLU A 48 -6.63 -1.18 16.28
N THR A 49 -6.58 -1.23 14.93
CA THR A 49 -6.09 -0.11 14.13
C THR A 49 -6.99 1.12 14.31
N LEU A 50 -8.31 0.94 14.24
CA LEU A 50 -9.28 2.00 14.43
C LEU A 50 -9.12 2.70 15.79
N ALA A 51 -8.85 1.94 16.85
CA ALA A 51 -8.65 2.47 18.20
C ALA A 51 -7.37 3.33 18.35
N LEU A 52 -6.41 3.19 17.43
CA LEU A 52 -5.18 4.00 17.39
C LEU A 52 -5.33 5.30 16.58
N MET A 53 -6.46 5.47 15.87
CA MET A 53 -6.67 6.59 14.96
C MET A 53 -7.31 7.78 15.66
N GLU A 54 -7.07 8.98 15.14
CA GLU A 54 -7.75 10.20 15.56
C GLU A 54 -9.21 10.19 15.13
N SER A 55 -10.14 10.47 16.04
CA SER A 55 -11.58 10.48 15.78
C SER A 55 -12.11 9.15 15.18
N PRO A 56 -12.00 8.03 15.91
CA PRO A 56 -12.34 6.69 15.39
C PRO A 56 -13.75 6.58 14.77
N GLU A 57 -14.70 7.36 15.27
CA GLU A 57 -16.09 7.40 14.80
C GLU A 57 -16.27 7.92 13.37
N LYS A 58 -15.25 8.58 12.82
CA LYS A 58 -15.26 9.11 11.44
C LYS A 58 -14.79 8.12 10.38
N HIS A 59 -14.25 6.98 10.79
CA HIS A 59 -13.66 5.99 9.90
C HIS A 59 -14.59 4.80 9.67
N LEU A 60 -14.33 4.04 8.60
CA LEU A 60 -15.09 2.83 8.29
C LEU A 60 -14.18 1.60 8.29
N VAL A 61 -14.73 0.48 8.71
CA VAL A 61 -14.05 -0.82 8.75
C VAL A 61 -14.80 -1.81 7.88
N TYR A 62 -14.09 -2.43 6.92
CA TYR A 62 -14.61 -3.49 6.08
C TYR A 62 -13.70 -4.72 6.15
N SER A 63 -14.26 -5.83 6.64
CA SER A 63 -13.55 -7.10 6.73
C SER A 63 -13.97 -8.03 5.61
N PHE A 64 -13.06 -8.23 4.64
CA PHE A 64 -13.21 -9.23 3.58
C PHE A 64 -11.85 -9.59 2.96
N ASP A 65 -11.84 -10.68 2.19
CA ASP A 65 -10.65 -11.10 1.46
C ASP A 65 -10.58 -10.38 0.10
N LEU A 66 -9.54 -9.59 -0.11
CA LEU A 66 -9.29 -8.91 -1.39
C LEU A 66 -9.00 -9.89 -2.56
N ALA A 67 -8.78 -11.17 -2.28
CA ALA A 67 -8.76 -12.21 -3.29
C ALA A 67 -10.16 -12.51 -3.85
N ASP A 68 -11.24 -12.14 -3.13
CA ASP A 68 -12.61 -12.10 -3.64
C ASP A 68 -12.87 -10.78 -4.36
N LEU A 69 -12.63 -10.78 -5.67
CA LEU A 69 -12.77 -9.59 -6.50
C LEU A 69 -14.21 -9.07 -6.61
N ALA A 70 -15.22 -9.92 -6.38
CA ALA A 70 -16.63 -9.51 -6.42
C ALA A 70 -17.01 -8.64 -5.21
N GLY A 71 -16.47 -8.96 -4.03
CA GLY A 71 -16.70 -8.19 -2.80
C GLY A 71 -16.13 -6.77 -2.82
N ILE A 72 -15.11 -6.53 -3.65
CA ILE A 72 -14.46 -5.21 -3.73
C ILE A 72 -15.44 -4.12 -4.20
N GLU A 73 -16.30 -4.42 -5.19
CA GLU A 73 -17.23 -3.43 -5.74
C GLU A 73 -18.27 -2.99 -4.72
N ALA A 74 -18.82 -3.94 -3.96
CA ALA A 74 -19.77 -3.66 -2.89
C ALA A 74 -19.15 -2.77 -1.81
N ALA A 75 -17.93 -3.06 -1.37
CA ALA A 75 -17.23 -2.28 -0.35
C ALA A 75 -16.94 -0.84 -0.79
N ILE A 76 -16.51 -0.64 -2.03
CA ILE A 76 -16.27 0.71 -2.55
C ILE A 76 -17.57 1.50 -2.67
N LYS A 77 -18.64 0.86 -3.18
CA LYS A 77 -19.96 1.51 -3.29
C LYS A 77 -20.46 1.97 -1.92
N GLU A 78 -20.42 1.10 -0.93
CA GLU A 78 -20.85 1.42 0.43
C GLU A 78 -19.98 2.51 1.07
N ALA A 79 -18.66 2.49 0.84
CA ALA A 79 -17.76 3.53 1.32
C ALA A 79 -18.14 4.91 0.73
N VAL A 80 -18.42 4.97 -0.58
CA VAL A 80 -18.85 6.21 -1.26
C VAL A 80 -20.22 6.69 -0.75
N GLU A 81 -21.17 5.78 -0.52
CA GLU A 81 -22.48 6.12 0.03
C GLU A 81 -22.38 6.75 1.43
N LYS A 82 -21.48 6.23 2.28
CA LYS A 82 -21.33 6.69 3.68
C LYS A 82 -20.41 7.90 3.84
N MET A 83 -19.38 8.02 3.03
CA MET A 83 -18.34 9.05 3.20
C MET A 83 -18.34 10.10 2.08
N GLY A 84 -19.02 9.86 0.99
CA GLY A 84 -18.91 10.65 -0.22
C GLY A 84 -17.73 10.19 -1.10
N LYS A 85 -17.43 10.97 -2.13
CA LYS A 85 -16.40 10.64 -3.13
C LYS A 85 -15.01 10.48 -2.52
N LEU A 86 -14.23 9.61 -3.13
CA LEU A 86 -12.89 9.20 -2.67
C LEU A 86 -11.80 10.12 -3.23
N HIS A 87 -10.78 10.40 -2.44
CA HIS A 87 -9.64 11.25 -2.79
C HIS A 87 -8.33 10.45 -2.84
N GLY A 88 -8.25 9.32 -2.16
CA GLY A 88 -7.04 8.50 -2.11
C GLY A 88 -7.31 7.01 -1.98
N LEU A 89 -6.37 6.21 -2.52
CA LEU A 89 -6.34 4.77 -2.40
C LEU A 89 -4.90 4.32 -2.14
N VAL A 90 -4.68 3.59 -1.04
CA VAL A 90 -3.40 2.94 -0.74
C VAL A 90 -3.57 1.42 -0.82
N ASN A 91 -2.99 0.83 -1.84
CA ASN A 91 -2.95 -0.62 -2.03
C ASN A 91 -1.76 -1.21 -1.24
N ALA A 92 -1.96 -1.43 0.08
CA ALA A 92 -0.92 -1.96 0.97
C ALA A 92 -1.10 -3.45 1.31
N ALA A 93 -2.21 -4.07 0.90
CA ALA A 93 -2.39 -5.50 1.06
C ALA A 93 -1.40 -6.29 0.20
N GLY A 94 -0.85 -7.37 0.76
CA GLY A 94 0.07 -8.23 0.03
C GLY A 94 0.61 -9.35 0.89
N ILE A 95 1.17 -10.35 0.21
CA ILE A 95 1.87 -11.49 0.80
C ILE A 95 3.30 -11.55 0.24
N SER A 96 4.21 -12.14 1.03
CA SER A 96 5.62 -12.32 0.67
C SER A 96 6.05 -13.75 0.93
N THR A 97 7.01 -14.23 0.15
CA THR A 97 7.67 -15.52 0.37
C THR A 97 9.12 -15.47 -0.08
N THR A 98 9.91 -16.41 0.43
CA THR A 98 11.21 -16.78 -0.14
C THR A 98 11.10 -18.22 -0.61
N LEU A 99 11.08 -18.43 -1.93
CA LEU A 99 10.81 -19.73 -2.53
C LEU A 99 11.69 -19.92 -3.77
N PRO A 100 12.55 -20.96 -3.83
CA PRO A 100 13.31 -21.31 -5.02
C PRO A 100 12.41 -21.60 -6.23
N LEU A 101 12.86 -21.22 -7.44
CA LEU A 101 12.05 -21.34 -8.68
C LEU A 101 11.44 -22.74 -8.87
N LYS A 102 12.21 -23.80 -8.57
CA LYS A 102 11.75 -25.19 -8.72
C LYS A 102 10.56 -25.59 -7.83
N LEU A 103 10.25 -24.78 -6.81
CA LEU A 103 9.16 -24.99 -5.85
C LEU A 103 7.95 -24.09 -6.13
N ILE A 104 8.02 -23.22 -7.14
CA ILE A 104 6.92 -22.33 -7.51
C ILE A 104 5.93 -23.14 -8.37
N SER A 105 4.76 -23.45 -7.79
CA SER A 105 3.65 -24.06 -8.53
C SER A 105 2.76 -22.99 -9.19
N ASN A 106 1.91 -23.39 -10.13
CA ASN A 106 0.91 -22.51 -10.73
C ASN A 106 -0.05 -21.95 -9.68
N ASP A 107 -0.49 -22.76 -8.71
CA ASP A 107 -1.36 -22.30 -7.62
C ASP A 107 -0.70 -21.20 -6.79
N LYS A 108 0.62 -21.31 -6.55
CA LYS A 108 1.37 -20.27 -5.85
C LYS A 108 1.49 -18.98 -6.70
N LEU A 109 1.70 -19.10 -8.00
CA LEU A 109 1.67 -17.96 -8.91
C LEU A 109 0.31 -17.26 -8.84
N ASP A 110 -0.77 -18.02 -8.98
CA ASP A 110 -2.14 -17.49 -8.96
C ASP A 110 -2.47 -16.81 -7.62
N GLU A 111 -2.13 -17.44 -6.48
CA GLU A 111 -2.31 -16.87 -5.14
C GLU A 111 -1.62 -15.50 -5.01
N PHE A 112 -0.35 -15.41 -5.44
CA PHE A 112 0.44 -14.19 -5.33
C PHE A 112 -0.05 -13.09 -6.27
N PHE A 113 -0.33 -13.43 -7.53
CA PHE A 113 -0.87 -12.45 -8.47
C PHE A 113 -2.26 -11.98 -8.07
N LYS A 114 -3.14 -12.90 -7.63
CA LYS A 114 -4.49 -12.56 -7.17
C LYS A 114 -4.44 -11.60 -5.98
N THR A 115 -3.58 -11.89 -4.99
CA THR A 115 -3.50 -11.09 -3.77
C THR A 115 -2.74 -9.76 -3.98
N ASN A 116 -1.56 -9.79 -4.63
CA ASN A 116 -0.69 -8.63 -4.70
C ASN A 116 -0.98 -7.70 -5.89
N VAL A 117 -1.51 -8.25 -7.00
CA VAL A 117 -1.66 -7.50 -8.26
C VAL A 117 -3.13 -7.32 -8.63
N TYR A 118 -3.90 -8.41 -8.82
CA TYR A 118 -5.27 -8.31 -9.32
C TYR A 118 -6.16 -7.50 -8.39
N SER A 119 -6.05 -7.71 -7.07
CA SER A 119 -6.78 -6.94 -6.07
C SER A 119 -6.48 -5.45 -6.17
N ALA A 120 -5.19 -5.07 -6.29
CA ALA A 120 -4.76 -3.68 -6.39
C ALA A 120 -5.26 -3.02 -7.69
N ILE A 121 -5.22 -3.74 -8.81
CA ILE A 121 -5.74 -3.25 -10.09
C ILE A 121 -7.26 -3.13 -10.06
N GLN A 122 -7.98 -4.11 -9.48
CA GLN A 122 -9.44 -4.04 -9.35
C GLN A 122 -9.88 -2.89 -8.44
N MET A 123 -9.21 -2.69 -7.30
CA MET A 123 -9.44 -1.53 -6.43
C MET A 123 -9.24 -0.22 -7.19
N SER A 124 -8.14 -0.11 -7.95
CA SER A 124 -7.82 1.09 -8.73
C SER A 124 -8.85 1.33 -9.85
N LYS A 125 -9.27 0.28 -10.56
CA LYS A 125 -10.32 0.35 -11.60
C LYS A 125 -11.64 0.89 -11.04
N LEU A 126 -12.04 0.45 -9.86
CA LEU A 126 -13.27 0.90 -9.21
C LEU A 126 -13.11 2.31 -8.62
N PHE A 127 -11.96 2.61 -8.01
CA PHE A 127 -11.64 3.94 -7.49
C PHE A 127 -11.74 5.01 -8.60
N THR A 128 -11.24 4.74 -9.80
CA THR A 128 -11.19 5.70 -10.93
C THR A 128 -12.52 5.91 -11.65
N LYS A 129 -13.59 5.16 -11.30
CA LYS A 129 -14.95 5.43 -11.82
C LYS A 129 -15.39 6.83 -11.38
N GLN A 130 -15.94 7.64 -12.30
CA GLN A 130 -16.40 9.01 -12.03
C GLN A 130 -17.42 9.10 -10.88
N ALA A 131 -18.21 8.03 -10.67
CA ALA A 131 -19.14 7.94 -9.55
C ALA A 131 -18.41 7.89 -8.19
N ASN A 132 -17.20 7.35 -8.14
CA ASN A 132 -16.49 7.04 -6.91
C ASN A 132 -15.40 8.08 -6.57
N VAL A 133 -14.63 8.54 -7.56
CA VAL A 133 -13.53 9.48 -7.35
C VAL A 133 -14.01 10.93 -7.25
N SER A 134 -13.31 11.75 -6.45
CA SER A 134 -13.54 13.19 -6.36
C SER A 134 -13.43 13.87 -7.72
N ASN A 135 -14.24 14.91 -7.95
CA ASN A 135 -14.19 15.73 -9.16
C ASN A 135 -12.88 16.53 -9.27
N GLU A 136 -12.18 16.71 -8.15
CA GLU A 136 -10.87 17.37 -8.09
C GLU A 136 -9.71 16.46 -8.48
N GLY A 137 -9.99 15.17 -8.68
CA GLY A 137 -9.02 14.12 -8.94
C GLY A 137 -8.74 13.25 -7.71
N GLY A 138 -7.58 12.60 -7.69
CA GLY A 138 -7.23 11.69 -6.60
C GLY A 138 -5.77 11.20 -6.64
N SER A 139 -5.39 10.39 -5.67
CA SER A 139 -4.06 9.77 -5.59
C SER A 139 -4.17 8.29 -5.28
N VAL A 140 -3.56 7.46 -6.13
CA VAL A 140 -3.46 6.01 -5.95
C VAL A 140 -2.01 5.64 -5.68
N ILE A 141 -1.78 4.88 -4.62
CA ILE A 141 -0.46 4.40 -4.21
C ILE A 141 -0.45 2.88 -4.24
N PHE A 142 0.56 2.32 -4.91
CA PHE A 142 0.87 0.89 -4.86
C PHE A 142 2.05 0.66 -3.91
N LEU A 143 1.85 -0.12 -2.85
CA LEU A 143 2.94 -0.61 -2.02
C LEU A 143 3.66 -1.75 -2.77
N SER A 144 4.76 -1.36 -3.44
CA SER A 144 5.69 -2.27 -4.08
C SER A 144 6.73 -2.79 -3.07
N SER A 145 7.97 -2.90 -3.46
CA SER A 145 9.15 -3.26 -2.68
C SER A 145 10.40 -2.94 -3.51
N VAL A 146 11.56 -2.81 -2.87
CA VAL A 146 12.85 -2.84 -3.58
C VAL A 146 13.00 -4.10 -4.41
N MET A 147 12.37 -5.21 -4.02
CA MET A 147 12.32 -6.44 -4.82
C MET A 147 11.58 -6.29 -6.15
N GLY A 148 10.86 -5.21 -6.38
CA GLY A 148 10.29 -4.86 -7.68
C GLY A 148 11.28 -4.20 -8.65
N ILE A 149 12.49 -3.85 -8.19
CA ILE A 149 13.51 -3.13 -8.95
C ILE A 149 14.91 -3.76 -8.87
N VAL A 150 15.18 -4.55 -7.83
CA VAL A 150 16.42 -5.33 -7.67
C VAL A 150 16.10 -6.79 -7.41
N GLY A 151 17.10 -7.66 -7.56
CA GLY A 151 16.94 -9.11 -7.39
C GLY A 151 17.49 -9.62 -6.07
N GLU A 152 16.86 -10.67 -5.54
CA GLU A 152 17.35 -11.46 -4.41
C GLU A 152 17.01 -12.94 -4.64
N THR A 153 17.91 -13.82 -4.22
CA THR A 153 17.72 -15.28 -4.36
C THR A 153 16.43 -15.74 -3.65
N GLY A 154 15.61 -16.52 -4.37
CA GLY A 154 14.34 -17.03 -3.86
C GLY A 154 13.18 -16.02 -3.84
N LYS A 155 13.36 -14.80 -4.32
CA LYS A 155 12.33 -13.76 -4.37
C LYS A 155 11.60 -13.64 -5.72
N THR A 156 11.89 -14.50 -6.70
CA THR A 156 11.34 -14.41 -8.06
C THR A 156 9.82 -14.15 -8.05
N LEU A 157 9.05 -14.97 -7.34
CA LEU A 157 7.58 -14.84 -7.31
C LEU A 157 7.14 -13.50 -6.71
N TYR A 158 7.73 -13.08 -5.61
CA TYR A 158 7.43 -11.81 -4.96
C TYR A 158 7.85 -10.62 -5.85
N SER A 159 9.05 -10.68 -6.43
CA SER A 159 9.59 -9.65 -7.32
C SER A 159 8.72 -9.44 -8.57
N LEU A 160 8.22 -10.52 -9.19
CA LEU A 160 7.27 -10.43 -10.30
C LEU A 160 6.05 -9.59 -9.94
N THR A 161 5.43 -9.87 -8.78
CA THR A 161 4.23 -9.13 -8.36
C THR A 161 4.53 -7.67 -8.02
N LYS A 162 5.67 -7.40 -7.38
CA LYS A 162 6.05 -6.03 -6.98
C LYS A 162 6.53 -5.19 -8.17
N GLY A 163 7.24 -5.80 -9.12
CA GLY A 163 7.60 -5.17 -10.40
C GLY A 163 6.37 -4.83 -11.26
N ALA A 164 5.35 -5.72 -11.27
CA ALA A 164 4.10 -5.46 -11.97
C ALA A 164 3.41 -4.17 -11.46
N LEU A 165 3.41 -3.92 -10.14
CA LEU A 165 2.82 -2.71 -9.54
C LEU A 165 3.58 -1.44 -9.93
N VAL A 166 4.93 -1.49 -9.99
CA VAL A 166 5.75 -0.35 -10.45
C VAL A 166 5.45 -0.02 -11.92
N SER A 167 5.33 -1.06 -12.77
CA SER A 167 4.97 -0.88 -14.17
C SER A 167 3.56 -0.33 -14.34
N ALA A 168 2.59 -0.87 -13.58
CA ALA A 168 1.21 -0.39 -13.58
C ALA A 168 1.10 1.09 -13.19
N ALA A 169 1.86 1.54 -12.17
CA ALA A 169 1.86 2.93 -11.75
C ALA A 169 2.22 3.90 -12.90
N ARG A 170 3.21 3.54 -13.73
CA ARG A 170 3.63 4.37 -14.87
C ARG A 170 2.55 4.47 -15.94
N SER A 171 1.96 3.35 -16.34
CA SER A 171 0.94 3.32 -17.38
C SER A 171 -0.34 4.04 -16.95
N LEU A 172 -0.82 3.74 -15.74
CA LEU A 172 -2.03 4.36 -15.18
C LEU A 172 -1.85 5.86 -14.92
N ALA A 173 -0.65 6.32 -14.57
CA ALA A 173 -0.34 7.73 -14.42
C ALA A 173 -0.63 8.52 -15.70
N LEU A 174 -0.25 8.00 -16.87
CA LEU A 174 -0.50 8.60 -18.16
C LEU A 174 -1.98 8.51 -18.56
N GLU A 175 -2.60 7.35 -18.36
CA GLU A 175 -3.99 7.08 -18.70
C GLU A 175 -4.97 8.01 -17.95
N PHE A 176 -4.67 8.31 -16.68
CA PHE A 176 -5.57 9.08 -15.82
C PHE A 176 -5.14 10.53 -15.55
N ALA A 177 -4.05 11.01 -16.17
CA ALA A 177 -3.55 12.37 -15.98
C ALA A 177 -4.60 13.44 -16.32
N SER A 178 -5.36 13.26 -17.40
CA SER A 178 -6.44 14.18 -17.80
C SER A 178 -7.57 14.29 -16.77
N LYS A 179 -7.75 13.26 -15.94
CA LYS A 179 -8.71 13.22 -14.82
C LYS A 179 -8.11 13.70 -13.50
N LYS A 180 -6.87 14.20 -13.51
CA LYS A 180 -6.12 14.62 -12.32
C LYS A 180 -5.96 13.51 -11.27
N ILE A 181 -5.96 12.23 -11.69
CA ILE A 181 -5.71 11.11 -10.82
C ILE A 181 -4.25 10.71 -10.97
N ARG A 182 -3.50 10.79 -9.87
CA ARG A 182 -2.08 10.45 -9.82
C ARG A 182 -1.91 8.99 -9.41
N PHE A 183 -0.96 8.31 -10.02
CA PHE A 183 -0.58 6.94 -9.69
C PHE A 183 0.91 6.89 -9.40
N ASN A 184 1.27 6.40 -8.22
CA ASN A 184 2.66 6.23 -7.81
C ASN A 184 2.87 4.87 -7.13
N ALA A 185 4.10 4.40 -7.15
CA ALA A 185 4.53 3.26 -6.35
C ALA A 185 5.43 3.75 -5.20
N VAL A 186 5.37 3.05 -4.08
CA VAL A 186 6.35 3.17 -2.98
C VAL A 186 7.06 1.83 -2.89
N SER A 187 8.38 1.84 -2.89
CA SER A 187 9.23 0.64 -2.83
C SER A 187 10.05 0.63 -1.54
N PRO A 188 9.52 0.06 -0.45
CA PRO A 188 10.26 -0.07 0.80
C PRO A 188 11.41 -1.07 0.68
N GLY A 189 12.48 -0.84 1.45
CA GLY A 189 13.43 -1.86 1.87
C GLY A 189 12.83 -2.79 2.92
N VAL A 190 13.65 -3.32 3.81
CA VAL A 190 13.16 -4.11 4.95
C VAL A 190 12.62 -3.18 6.03
N VAL A 191 11.33 -3.35 6.33
CA VAL A 191 10.59 -2.59 7.36
C VAL A 191 10.16 -3.54 8.48
N LEU A 192 10.35 -3.15 9.73
CA LEU A 192 9.99 -3.95 10.91
C LEU A 192 8.46 -4.07 11.04
N THR A 193 7.93 -5.18 10.57
CA THR A 193 6.49 -5.49 10.51
C THR A 193 6.24 -6.95 10.88
N PRO A 194 5.00 -7.37 11.20
CA PRO A 194 4.68 -8.78 11.38
C PRO A 194 5.01 -9.67 10.16
N MET A 195 5.06 -9.09 8.95
CA MET A 195 5.47 -9.80 7.74
C MET A 195 6.99 -10.05 7.74
N SER A 196 7.81 -9.05 8.06
CA SER A 196 9.28 -9.18 8.10
C SER A 196 9.74 -10.08 9.25
N GLN A 197 9.06 -10.06 10.40
CA GLN A 197 9.34 -10.94 11.54
C GLN A 197 9.19 -12.43 11.22
N LYS A 198 8.39 -12.78 10.21
CA LYS A 198 8.22 -14.15 9.71
C LYS A 198 9.19 -14.51 8.58
N ALA A 199 9.99 -13.56 8.13
CA ALA A 199 10.95 -13.80 7.05
C ALA A 199 12.15 -14.64 7.53
N VAL A 200 12.81 -15.32 6.59
CA VAL A 200 13.94 -16.21 6.89
C VAL A 200 15.07 -15.46 7.62
N TYR A 201 15.37 -14.23 7.20
CA TYR A 201 16.42 -13.41 7.81
C TYR A 201 16.12 -12.94 9.23
N SER A 202 14.90 -13.11 9.72
CA SER A 202 14.52 -12.73 11.10
C SER A 202 14.53 -13.93 12.07
N GLN A 203 14.91 -15.12 11.60
CA GLN A 203 14.88 -16.34 12.39
C GLN A 203 16.16 -16.58 13.20
N ASP A 204 17.26 -15.95 12.81
CA ASP A 204 18.54 -16.02 13.50
C ASP A 204 19.26 -14.66 13.50
N GLU A 205 20.11 -14.46 14.50
CA GLU A 205 20.82 -13.21 14.75
C GLU A 205 21.83 -12.87 13.63
N GLU A 206 22.51 -13.87 13.08
CA GLU A 206 23.50 -13.68 12.03
C GLU A 206 22.84 -13.16 10.74
N SER A 207 21.72 -13.75 10.35
CA SER A 207 20.93 -13.31 9.19
C SER A 207 20.36 -11.91 9.39
N LEU A 208 19.93 -11.59 10.62
CA LEU A 208 19.43 -10.24 10.95
C LEU A 208 20.55 -9.19 10.86
N ILE A 209 21.74 -9.49 11.37
CA ILE A 209 22.91 -8.61 11.23
C ILE A 209 23.25 -8.38 9.77
N LYS A 210 23.30 -9.45 8.96
CA LYS A 210 23.59 -9.35 7.52
C LYS A 210 22.58 -8.45 6.79
N ILE A 211 21.28 -8.67 7.00
CA ILE A 211 20.27 -7.85 6.31
C ILE A 211 20.28 -6.39 6.79
N THR A 212 20.56 -6.17 8.08
CA THR A 212 20.69 -4.82 8.63
C THR A 212 21.89 -4.09 8.03
N ALA A 213 23.03 -4.75 7.88
CA ALA A 213 24.23 -4.17 7.26
C ALA A 213 24.02 -3.77 5.78
N LEU A 214 23.03 -4.37 5.11
CA LEU A 214 22.63 -3.96 3.77
C LEU A 214 21.82 -2.65 3.74
N HIS A 215 21.39 -2.13 4.88
CA HIS A 215 20.64 -0.88 5.00
C HIS A 215 21.47 0.14 5.78
N PRO A 216 22.20 1.05 5.12
CA PRO A 216 23.10 2.02 5.77
C PRO A 216 22.44 2.85 6.88
N LEU A 217 21.14 3.14 6.77
CA LEU A 217 20.37 3.84 7.81
C LEU A 217 19.68 2.91 8.82
N GLY A 218 19.99 1.61 8.78
CA GLY A 218 19.28 0.59 9.55
C GLY A 218 17.98 0.14 8.91
N LEU A 219 17.26 -0.78 9.58
CA LEU A 219 15.97 -1.26 9.12
C LEU A 219 14.89 -0.19 9.32
N GLY A 220 13.98 -0.07 8.34
CA GLY A 220 12.92 0.92 8.38
C GLY A 220 11.81 0.56 9.38
N MET A 221 11.09 1.59 9.83
CA MET A 221 9.88 1.48 10.62
C MET A 221 8.64 1.69 9.73
N PRO A 222 7.46 1.16 10.11
CA PRO A 222 6.23 1.41 9.35
C PRO A 222 5.92 2.90 9.14
N GLU A 223 6.32 3.76 10.09
CA GLU A 223 6.18 5.21 10.06
C GLU A 223 6.93 5.85 8.88
N ASP A 224 8.11 5.34 8.53
CA ASP A 224 8.91 5.86 7.41
C ASP A 224 8.14 5.76 6.09
N ILE A 225 7.40 4.66 5.92
CA ILE A 225 6.60 4.42 4.73
C ILE A 225 5.25 5.15 4.80
N ALA A 226 4.65 5.21 5.98
CA ALA A 226 3.39 5.93 6.20
C ALA A 226 3.52 7.42 5.88
N ASN A 227 4.62 8.06 6.29
CA ASN A 227 4.91 9.46 6.00
C ASN A 227 5.01 9.73 4.49
N ALA A 228 5.63 8.82 3.74
CA ALA A 228 5.66 8.91 2.27
C ALA A 228 4.28 8.72 1.64
N CYS A 229 3.44 7.85 2.19
CA CYS A 229 2.06 7.70 1.74
C CYS A 229 1.27 9.00 2.00
N VAL A 230 1.41 9.63 3.17
CA VAL A 230 0.81 10.94 3.47
C VAL A 230 1.26 11.99 2.46
N TYR A 231 2.57 12.08 2.18
CA TYR A 231 3.09 12.97 1.14
C TYR A 231 2.42 12.73 -0.21
N LEU A 232 2.39 11.49 -0.68
CA LEU A 232 1.82 11.15 -2.00
C LEU A 232 0.28 11.32 -2.06
N LEU A 233 -0.43 11.26 -0.94
CA LEU A 233 -1.87 11.52 -0.84
C LEU A 233 -2.20 13.02 -0.79
N SER A 234 -1.28 13.82 -0.32
CA SER A 234 -1.46 15.26 -0.08
C SER A 234 -1.22 16.12 -1.32
N ASP A 235 -1.54 17.39 -1.21
CA ASP A 235 -1.31 18.37 -2.27
C ASP A 235 0.17 18.77 -2.41
N ALA A 236 1.02 18.45 -1.41
CA ALA A 236 2.46 18.58 -1.51
C ALA A 236 3.07 17.78 -2.68
N SER A 237 2.39 16.71 -3.11
CA SER A 237 2.80 15.86 -4.24
C SER A 237 1.98 16.08 -5.51
N ARG A 238 1.27 17.20 -5.65
CA ARG A 238 0.38 17.48 -6.80
C ARG A 238 1.05 17.33 -8.18
N TRP A 239 2.38 17.43 -8.23
CA TRP A 239 3.19 17.32 -9.45
C TRP A 239 3.94 15.99 -9.57
N VAL A 240 3.57 14.97 -8.74
CA VAL A 240 4.21 13.65 -8.68
C VAL A 240 3.23 12.60 -9.17
N THR A 241 3.49 12.01 -10.33
CA THR A 241 2.75 10.88 -10.89
C THR A 241 3.68 9.98 -11.71
N GLY A 242 3.40 8.68 -11.80
CA GLY A 242 4.22 7.69 -12.50
C GLY A 242 5.55 7.37 -11.81
N SER A 243 5.77 7.90 -10.61
CA SER A 243 7.02 7.73 -9.87
C SER A 243 7.03 6.43 -9.07
N ASN A 244 8.22 5.89 -8.87
CA ASN A 244 8.49 4.86 -7.89
C ASN A 244 9.39 5.48 -6.79
N LEU A 245 8.80 5.78 -5.63
CA LEU A 245 9.51 6.35 -4.50
C LEU A 245 10.16 5.23 -3.69
N VAL A 246 11.47 5.12 -3.76
CA VAL A 246 12.26 4.14 -3.01
C VAL A 246 12.53 4.67 -1.61
N ILE A 247 12.22 3.85 -0.58
CA ILE A 247 12.43 4.18 0.83
C ILE A 247 13.03 2.95 1.50
N ASP A 248 14.35 2.85 1.50
CA ASP A 248 15.04 1.60 1.75
C ASP A 248 16.31 1.73 2.62
N GLY A 249 16.50 2.87 3.27
CA GLY A 249 17.66 3.12 4.11
C GLY A 249 19.00 3.03 3.36
N GLY A 250 18.98 3.19 2.02
CA GLY A 250 20.18 3.11 1.17
C GLY A 250 20.48 1.71 0.62
N TYR A 251 19.56 0.75 0.78
CA TYR A 251 19.73 -0.64 0.31
C TYR A 251 20.04 -0.71 -1.20
N THR A 252 19.39 0.07 -2.05
CA THR A 252 19.54 0.06 -3.51
C THR A 252 20.52 1.11 -4.04
N ALA A 253 21.17 1.90 -3.19
CA ALA A 253 22.07 2.98 -3.60
C ALA A 253 23.49 2.50 -3.99
N ARG A 254 23.72 1.20 -4.05
CA ARG A 254 25.00 0.55 -4.35
C ARG A 254 24.90 -0.42 -5.52
#